data_ddebced299b31fbb8566fac3244a8641
#
_entry.id   ddebced299b31fbb8566fac3244a8641
#
_cell.length_a   1.000
_cell.length_b   1.000
_cell.length_c   1.000
_cell.angle_alpha   90.00
_cell.angle_beta   90.00
_cell.angle_gamma   90.00
#
_symmetry.space_group_name_H-M   'P 1'
#
loop_
_entity.id
_entity.type
_entity.pdbx_description
1 polymer ?
#
loop_
_entity_poly.entity_id
_entity_poly.type
_entity_poly.pdbx_seq_one_letter_code
_entity_poly.pdbx_strand_id
1 'polypeptide(L)'
;MEDEDYPRSVAQLEARFNSEQACREYLFKLRWPSGFRCPRCGADKAWPLRSVRWQCASCGHQVSVTAGTIFQDTHTPLTSWFRAIWWVTTQKNGVSALGLQRVLGLGSYQTAWTWLHKLRRAMMRRAAIGWRARWRWTKLTLAVRKRASGVDSPGGKP
;
A
#
# COMPACT_ATOMS: atom_id res chain seq x y z
N MET A 1 -20.13 -9.61 -9.56
CA MET A 1 -19.72 -8.21 -9.34
C MET A 1 -19.23 -8.17 -7.91
N GLU A 2 -17.90 -8.23 -7.72
CA GLU A 2 -17.33 -8.13 -6.37
C GLU A 2 -17.65 -6.72 -5.86
N ASP A 3 -18.37 -6.68 -4.76
CA ASP A 3 -18.71 -5.46 -4.05
C ASP A 3 -17.42 -4.70 -3.76
N GLU A 4 -17.29 -3.51 -4.32
CA GLU A 4 -16.09 -2.72 -4.17
C GLU A 4 -15.99 -2.22 -2.74
N ASP A 5 -15.16 -2.87 -2.02
CA ASP A 5 -14.77 -2.65 -0.65
C ASP A 5 -14.03 -1.31 -0.46
N TYR A 6 -14.71 -0.22 -0.80
CA TYR A 6 -14.21 1.14 -0.78
C TYR A 6 -14.97 1.99 0.24
N PRO A 7 -14.30 2.62 1.21
CA PRO A 7 -14.97 3.52 2.15
C PRO A 7 -15.52 4.75 1.43
N ARG A 8 -16.82 4.97 1.52
CA ARG A 8 -17.52 6.10 0.88
C ARG A 8 -17.51 7.36 1.75
N SER A 9 -17.23 7.24 3.05
CA SER A 9 -17.19 8.34 4.00
C SER A 9 -15.96 8.25 4.90
N VAL A 10 -15.58 9.39 5.52
CA VAL A 10 -14.50 9.43 6.52
C VAL A 10 -14.78 8.49 7.68
N ALA A 11 -16.03 8.47 8.16
CA ALA A 11 -16.45 7.60 9.26
C ALA A 11 -16.23 6.11 8.94
N GLN A 12 -16.56 5.68 7.72
CA GLN A 12 -16.30 4.31 7.28
C GLN A 12 -14.80 4.01 7.17
N LEU A 13 -14.01 4.98 6.70
CA LEU A 13 -12.55 4.84 6.64
C LEU A 13 -11.99 4.66 8.05
N GLU A 14 -12.40 5.50 9.00
CA GLU A 14 -11.91 5.46 10.37
C GLU A 14 -12.39 4.22 11.12
N ALA A 15 -13.64 3.81 10.93
CA ALA A 15 -14.14 2.57 11.51
C ALA A 15 -13.35 1.34 11.03
N ARG A 16 -12.98 1.31 9.75
CA ARG A 16 -12.28 0.18 9.14
C ARG A 16 -10.78 0.17 9.40
N PHE A 17 -10.13 1.33 9.35
CA PHE A 17 -8.68 1.50 9.50
C PHE A 17 -8.31 2.26 10.77
N ASN A 18 -8.98 1.91 11.89
CA ASN A 18 -8.80 2.55 13.19
C ASN A 18 -7.44 2.21 13.85
N SER A 19 -6.78 1.14 13.42
CA SER A 19 -5.54 0.66 14.01
C SER A 19 -4.51 0.28 12.96
N GLU A 20 -3.23 0.32 13.37
CA GLU A 20 -2.12 -0.17 12.56
C GLU A 20 -2.29 -1.64 12.17
N GLN A 21 -2.86 -2.44 13.07
CA GLN A 21 -3.10 -3.86 12.82
C GLN A 21 -4.12 -4.05 11.69
N ALA A 22 -5.24 -3.32 11.70
CA ALA A 22 -6.24 -3.39 10.64
C ALA A 22 -5.67 -2.98 9.26
N CYS A 23 -4.83 -1.95 9.24
CA CYS A 23 -4.13 -1.53 8.02
C CYS A 23 -3.17 -2.61 7.50
N ARG A 24 -2.43 -3.28 8.40
CA ARG A 24 -1.51 -4.38 8.03
C ARG A 24 -2.24 -5.60 7.49
N GLU A 25 -3.33 -6.00 8.14
CA GLU A 25 -4.17 -7.11 7.69
C GLU A 25 -4.77 -6.85 6.32
N TYR A 26 -5.23 -5.64 6.07
CA TYR A 26 -5.72 -5.23 4.76
C TYR A 26 -4.62 -5.31 3.69
N LEU A 27 -3.43 -4.77 3.97
CA LEU A 27 -2.29 -4.85 3.06
C LEU A 27 -1.83 -6.30 2.83
N PHE A 28 -1.91 -7.14 3.86
CA PHE A 28 -1.60 -8.56 3.74
C PHE A 28 -2.55 -9.26 2.77
N LYS A 29 -3.87 -9.07 2.92
CA LYS A 29 -4.89 -9.62 2.01
C LYS A 29 -4.69 -9.16 0.56
N LEU A 30 -4.31 -7.89 0.37
CA LEU A 30 -4.02 -7.35 -0.96
C LEU A 30 -2.74 -7.94 -1.57
N ARG A 31 -1.72 -8.16 -0.76
CA ARG A 31 -0.44 -8.69 -1.21
C ARG A 31 -0.56 -10.18 -1.54
N TRP A 32 -1.26 -10.92 -0.71
CA TRP A 32 -1.45 -12.37 -0.82
C TRP A 32 -2.93 -12.76 -0.76
N PRO A 33 -3.70 -12.55 -1.84
CA PRO A 33 -5.13 -12.84 -1.85
C PRO A 33 -5.45 -14.33 -1.71
N SER A 34 -4.52 -15.18 -2.12
CA SER A 34 -4.63 -16.66 -2.01
C SER A 34 -3.84 -17.22 -0.82
N GLY A 35 -3.51 -16.38 0.18
CA GLY A 35 -2.64 -16.75 1.29
C GLY A 35 -1.17 -16.38 1.06
N PHE A 36 -0.38 -16.48 2.13
CA PHE A 36 1.04 -16.14 2.08
C PHE A 36 1.79 -16.94 1.01
N ARG A 37 2.67 -16.27 0.28
CA ARG A 37 3.62 -16.92 -0.62
C ARG A 37 5.00 -16.28 -0.46
N CYS A 38 5.98 -17.09 -0.09
CA CYS A 38 7.34 -16.61 0.12
C CYS A 38 7.96 -16.12 -1.19
N PRO A 39 8.50 -14.88 -1.26
CA PRO A 39 9.13 -14.39 -2.48
C PRO A 39 10.46 -15.06 -2.80
N ARG A 40 11.08 -15.78 -1.83
CA ARG A 40 12.37 -16.44 -2.00
C ARG A 40 12.25 -17.91 -2.40
N CYS A 41 11.37 -18.67 -1.75
CA CYS A 41 11.27 -20.13 -1.96
C CYS A 41 9.90 -20.60 -2.43
N GLY A 42 8.89 -19.70 -2.54
CA GLY A 42 7.55 -20.03 -2.97
C GLY A 42 6.67 -20.77 -1.96
N ALA A 43 7.18 -21.08 -0.76
CA ALA A 43 6.41 -21.77 0.28
C ALA A 43 5.21 -20.94 0.76
N ASP A 44 4.15 -21.61 1.17
CA ASP A 44 2.87 -21.03 1.59
C ASP A 44 2.73 -20.83 3.09
N LYS A 45 3.63 -21.40 3.90
CA LYS A 45 3.58 -21.33 5.36
C LYS A 45 4.48 -20.23 5.92
N ALA A 46 3.92 -19.35 6.74
CA ALA A 46 4.64 -18.31 7.46
C ALA A 46 3.94 -17.98 8.78
N TRP A 47 4.69 -17.46 9.73
CA TRP A 47 4.18 -16.92 10.98
C TRP A 47 4.50 -15.44 11.13
N PRO A 48 3.61 -14.66 11.78
CA PRO A 48 3.85 -13.26 12.07
C PRO A 48 4.90 -13.14 13.18
N LEU A 49 5.86 -12.25 12.98
CA LEU A 49 6.77 -11.80 14.03
C LEU A 49 6.15 -10.64 14.82
N ARG A 50 6.67 -10.34 16.01
CA ARG A 50 6.25 -9.18 16.81
C ARG A 50 6.36 -7.85 16.04
N SER A 51 7.26 -7.79 15.06
CA SER A 51 7.39 -6.68 14.13
C SER A 51 6.41 -6.83 12.94
N VAL A 52 6.39 -5.83 12.05
CA VAL A 52 5.58 -5.82 10.81
C VAL A 52 5.98 -6.91 9.79
N ARG A 53 6.78 -7.90 10.21
CA ARG A 53 7.39 -8.89 9.34
C ARG A 53 6.74 -10.25 9.51
N TRP A 54 6.78 -11.03 8.44
CA TRP A 54 6.40 -12.43 8.38
C TRP A 54 7.62 -13.27 8.09
N GLN A 55 7.78 -14.39 8.79
CA GLN A 55 8.90 -15.30 8.57
C GLN A 55 8.39 -16.56 7.87
N CYS A 56 9.04 -16.91 6.78
CA CYS A 56 8.77 -18.14 6.05
C CYS A 56 9.19 -19.37 6.86
N ALA A 57 8.31 -20.37 6.94
CA ALA A 57 8.57 -21.62 7.65
C ALA A 57 9.70 -22.44 7.03
N SER A 58 9.83 -22.41 5.69
CA SER A 58 10.74 -23.29 4.96
C SER A 58 12.16 -22.73 4.85
N CYS A 59 12.31 -21.41 4.57
CA CYS A 59 13.62 -20.82 4.31
C CYS A 59 14.05 -19.75 5.31
N GLY A 60 13.24 -19.49 6.36
CA GLY A 60 13.53 -18.46 7.37
C GLY A 60 13.51 -17.02 6.84
N HIS A 61 13.22 -16.80 5.55
CA HIS A 61 13.20 -15.46 4.97
C HIS A 61 12.13 -14.59 5.62
N GLN A 62 12.53 -13.36 6.02
CA GLN A 62 11.63 -12.39 6.60
C GLN A 62 11.16 -11.41 5.54
N VAL A 63 9.85 -11.24 5.41
CA VAL A 63 9.23 -10.30 4.47
C VAL A 63 8.29 -9.37 5.21
N SER A 64 8.37 -8.07 4.91
CA SER A 64 7.42 -7.09 5.41
C SER A 64 6.25 -6.92 4.43
N VAL A 65 5.06 -6.64 4.95
CA VAL A 65 3.87 -6.33 4.13
C VAL A 65 4.10 -5.07 3.29
N THR A 66 4.92 -4.14 3.79
CA THR A 66 5.23 -2.87 3.14
C THR A 66 6.42 -2.93 2.19
N ALA A 67 7.25 -3.99 2.24
CA ALA A 67 8.43 -4.12 1.40
C ALA A 67 8.09 -4.11 -0.10
N GLY A 68 8.78 -3.30 -0.89
CA GLY A 68 8.54 -3.14 -2.33
C GLY A 68 7.27 -2.34 -2.68
N THR A 69 6.60 -1.73 -1.71
CA THR A 69 5.41 -0.90 -1.90
C THR A 69 5.73 0.59 -1.75
N ILE A 70 4.71 1.45 -1.94
CA ILE A 70 4.86 2.89 -1.66
C ILE A 70 5.10 3.20 -0.17
N PHE A 71 4.79 2.25 0.70
CA PHE A 71 4.96 2.33 2.16
C PHE A 71 6.32 1.83 2.63
N GLN A 72 7.18 1.43 1.72
CA GLN A 72 8.52 0.96 2.09
C GLN A 72 9.28 2.05 2.86
N ASP A 73 9.98 1.63 3.93
CA ASP A 73 10.81 2.49 4.77
C ASP A 73 10.06 3.68 5.39
N THR A 74 8.74 3.54 5.59
CA THR A 74 7.96 4.56 6.29
C THR A 74 8.11 4.43 7.81
N HIS A 75 8.40 5.53 8.47
CA HIS A 75 8.36 5.65 9.94
C HIS A 75 6.99 6.14 10.43
N THR A 76 6.17 6.65 9.52
CA THR A 76 4.84 7.17 9.85
C THR A 76 3.81 6.05 9.90
N PRO A 77 2.85 6.09 10.82
CA PRO A 77 1.79 5.09 10.93
C PRO A 77 1.03 4.87 9.61
N LEU A 78 0.68 3.62 9.31
CA LEU A 78 -0.10 3.27 8.12
C LEU A 78 -1.48 3.92 8.12
N THR A 79 -2.07 4.13 9.30
CA THR A 79 -3.33 4.86 9.46
C THR A 79 -3.27 6.26 8.83
N SER A 80 -2.17 6.98 9.02
CA SER A 80 -1.95 8.30 8.38
C SER A 80 -1.80 8.18 6.86
N TRP A 81 -1.16 7.13 6.37
CA TRP A 81 -1.06 6.85 4.95
C TRP A 81 -2.43 6.55 4.33
N PHE A 82 -3.28 5.76 5.00
CA PHE A 82 -4.62 5.45 4.51
C PHE A 82 -5.51 6.70 4.47
N ARG A 83 -5.40 7.59 5.47
CA ARG A 83 -6.06 8.91 5.44
C ARG A 83 -5.55 9.78 4.29
N ALA A 84 -4.23 9.80 4.04
CA ALA A 84 -3.65 10.53 2.92
C ALA A 84 -4.18 10.03 1.56
N ILE A 85 -4.20 8.71 1.39
CA ILE A 85 -4.71 8.08 0.16
C ILE A 85 -6.17 8.45 -0.06
N TRP A 86 -6.99 8.31 0.98
CA TRP A 86 -8.41 8.64 0.90
C TRP A 86 -8.62 10.11 0.56
N TRP A 87 -7.90 11.01 1.22
CA TRP A 87 -7.97 12.43 0.95
C TRP A 87 -7.58 12.77 -0.50
N VAL A 88 -6.47 12.24 -0.98
CA VAL A 88 -5.99 12.50 -2.35
C VAL A 88 -6.94 11.93 -3.41
N THR A 89 -7.60 10.81 -3.14
CA THR A 89 -8.48 10.14 -4.13
C THR A 89 -9.90 10.70 -4.16
N THR A 90 -10.35 11.33 -3.08
CA THR A 90 -11.72 11.89 -2.99
C THR A 90 -11.82 13.34 -3.46
N GLN A 91 -10.71 14.08 -3.50
CA GLN A 91 -10.71 15.48 -3.93
C GLN A 91 -10.79 15.62 -5.45
N LYS A 92 -11.84 16.31 -5.94
CA LYS A 92 -12.04 16.56 -7.37
C LYS A 92 -10.94 17.46 -7.98
N ASN A 93 -10.54 18.48 -7.24
CA ASN A 93 -9.57 19.50 -7.70
C ASN A 93 -8.11 19.17 -7.40
N GLY A 94 -7.84 17.95 -6.91
CA GLY A 94 -6.51 17.55 -6.45
C GLY A 94 -6.17 18.12 -5.06
N VAL A 95 -4.99 17.77 -4.57
CA VAL A 95 -4.51 18.14 -3.23
C VAL A 95 -3.15 18.80 -3.34
N SER A 96 -2.96 19.92 -2.63
CA SER A 96 -1.66 20.55 -2.45
C SER A 96 -0.88 19.90 -1.31
N ALA A 97 0.45 20.01 -1.33
CA ALA A 97 1.30 19.48 -0.25
C ALA A 97 1.01 20.19 1.08
N LEU A 98 0.76 21.50 1.05
CA LEU A 98 0.40 22.27 2.24
C LEU A 98 -0.97 21.84 2.79
N GLY A 99 -1.94 21.60 1.93
CA GLY A 99 -3.25 21.08 2.33
C GLY A 99 -3.14 19.72 2.98
N LEU A 100 -2.36 18.80 2.39
CA LEU A 100 -2.10 17.48 2.96
C LEU A 100 -1.39 17.55 4.30
N GLN A 101 -0.38 18.42 4.43
CA GLN A 101 0.33 18.65 5.68
C GLN A 101 -0.61 19.06 6.81
N ARG A 102 -1.49 20.04 6.54
CA ARG A 102 -2.45 20.58 7.53
C ARG A 102 -3.48 19.53 7.95
N VAL A 103 -4.06 18.83 6.99
CA VAL A 103 -5.11 17.83 7.26
C VAL A 103 -4.58 16.63 8.04
N LEU A 104 -3.36 16.21 7.77
CA LEU A 104 -2.76 15.04 8.43
C LEU A 104 -1.93 15.41 9.66
N GLY A 105 -1.72 16.69 9.94
CA GLY A 105 -0.86 17.14 11.04
C GLY A 105 0.60 16.75 10.86
N LEU A 106 1.12 16.70 9.61
CA LEU A 106 2.50 16.31 9.35
C LEU A 106 3.45 17.43 9.79
N GLY A 107 4.47 17.08 10.56
CA GLY A 107 5.44 18.04 11.09
C GLY A 107 6.31 18.74 10.03
N SER A 108 6.37 18.22 8.80
CA SER A 108 7.20 18.77 7.73
C SER A 108 6.45 18.84 6.39
N TYR A 109 6.57 20.00 5.73
CA TYR A 109 6.11 20.18 4.36
C TYR A 109 6.79 19.20 3.39
N GLN A 110 8.08 18.95 3.57
CA GLN A 110 8.86 18.04 2.73
C GLN A 110 8.29 16.62 2.77
N THR A 111 7.84 16.16 3.94
CA THR A 111 7.18 14.85 4.10
C THR A 111 5.89 14.81 3.29
N ALA A 112 5.03 15.83 3.42
CA ALA A 112 3.78 15.92 2.67
C ALA A 112 4.02 15.94 1.15
N TRP A 113 5.01 16.71 0.70
CA TRP A 113 5.42 16.79 -0.70
C TRP A 113 5.89 15.44 -1.24
N THR A 114 6.78 14.77 -0.50
CA THR A 114 7.27 13.42 -0.85
C THR A 114 6.14 12.41 -0.93
N TRP A 115 5.19 12.45 -0.01
CA TRP A 115 4.02 11.58 -0.02
C TRP A 115 3.15 11.81 -1.25
N LEU A 116 2.85 13.06 -1.58
CA LEU A 116 2.09 13.38 -2.80
C LEU A 116 2.78 12.86 -4.05
N HIS A 117 4.10 12.98 -4.15
CA HIS A 117 4.84 12.45 -5.29
C HIS A 117 4.79 10.93 -5.36
N LYS A 118 4.93 10.22 -4.23
CA LYS A 118 4.77 8.76 -4.18
C LYS A 118 3.37 8.34 -4.61
N LEU A 119 2.32 9.01 -4.11
CA LEU A 119 0.93 8.73 -4.45
C LEU A 119 0.63 9.02 -5.92
N ARG A 120 0.99 10.20 -6.43
CA ARG A 120 0.83 10.57 -7.85
C ARG A 120 1.54 9.58 -8.77
N ARG A 121 2.77 9.20 -8.46
CA ARG A 121 3.52 8.20 -9.24
C ARG A 121 2.84 6.83 -9.24
N ALA A 122 2.25 6.42 -8.12
CA ALA A 122 1.47 5.19 -8.05
C ALA A 122 0.19 5.25 -8.89
N MET A 123 -0.45 6.41 -8.96
CA MET A 123 -1.62 6.65 -9.80
C MET A 123 -1.30 6.70 -11.29
N MET A 124 -0.22 7.38 -11.70
CA MET A 124 0.15 7.57 -13.12
C MET A 124 0.52 6.29 -13.84
N ARG A 125 1.17 5.34 -13.19
CA ARG A 125 1.61 4.07 -13.83
C ARG A 125 0.47 3.23 -14.40
N ARG A 126 -0.79 3.54 -14.06
CA ARG A 126 -1.99 2.86 -14.58
C ARG A 126 -2.77 3.67 -15.61
N ALA A 127 -2.62 4.98 -15.63
CA ALA A 127 -3.23 5.82 -16.65
C ALA A 127 -2.68 5.55 -18.05
N ALA A 128 -1.43 5.06 -18.15
CA ALA A 128 -0.82 4.68 -19.43
C ALA A 128 -1.44 3.43 -20.10
N ILE A 129 -2.35 2.71 -19.44
CA ILE A 129 -2.94 1.45 -19.93
C ILE A 129 -4.43 1.57 -20.30
N GLY A 130 -5.02 2.76 -20.29
CA GLY A 130 -6.40 2.95 -20.75
C GLY A 130 -7.18 4.05 -20.05
N TRP A 131 -7.71 4.95 -20.84
CA TRP A 131 -8.48 6.14 -20.45
C TRP A 131 -9.83 5.89 -19.75
N ARG A 132 -10.25 4.64 -19.51
CA ARG A 132 -11.56 4.31 -18.96
C ARG A 132 -11.55 3.78 -17.52
N ALA A 133 -10.49 3.95 -16.76
CA ALA A 133 -10.46 3.45 -15.39
C ALA A 133 -10.79 4.56 -14.39
N ARG A 134 -12.06 4.58 -13.95
CA ARG A 134 -12.52 5.35 -12.80
C ARG A 134 -11.53 5.19 -11.64
N TRP A 135 -11.03 6.29 -11.09
CA TRP A 135 -10.10 6.36 -9.98
C TRP A 135 -10.66 5.60 -8.77
N ARG A 136 -10.16 4.42 -8.49
CA ARG A 136 -10.61 3.57 -7.38
C ARG A 136 -9.50 3.34 -6.39
N TRP A 137 -9.86 3.39 -5.11
CA TRP A 137 -9.02 3.02 -3.98
C TRP A 137 -8.29 1.67 -4.19
N THR A 138 -9.01 0.67 -4.69
CA THR A 138 -8.47 -0.64 -5.08
C THR A 138 -7.32 -0.57 -6.07
N LYS A 139 -7.23 0.48 -6.90
CA LYS A 139 -6.15 0.63 -7.87
C LYS A 139 -4.86 1.17 -7.26
N LEU A 140 -4.96 1.98 -6.22
CA LEU A 140 -3.80 2.44 -5.48
C LEU A 140 -3.20 1.30 -4.64
N THR A 141 -4.06 0.48 -4.04
CA THR A 141 -3.65 -0.70 -3.28
C THR A 141 -3.16 -1.84 -4.17
N LEU A 142 -3.68 -1.98 -5.40
CA LEU A 142 -3.16 -2.92 -6.40
C LEU A 142 -1.82 -2.47 -7.04
N ALA A 143 -1.47 -1.19 -7.02
CA ALA A 143 -0.12 -0.74 -7.36
C ALA A 143 0.92 -1.27 -6.35
N VAL A 144 0.50 -1.50 -5.12
CA VAL A 144 1.24 -2.25 -4.09
C VAL A 144 1.50 -3.70 -4.53
N ARG A 145 0.52 -4.35 -5.18
CA ARG A 145 0.60 -5.76 -5.59
C ARG A 145 1.56 -6.01 -6.77
N LYS A 146 1.59 -5.13 -7.79
CA LYS A 146 2.40 -5.35 -8.99
C LYS A 146 3.91 -5.23 -8.78
N ARG A 147 4.35 -4.45 -7.79
CA ARG A 147 5.77 -4.37 -7.44
C ARG A 147 6.27 -5.60 -6.67
N ALA A 148 5.37 -6.33 -6.02
CA ALA A 148 5.72 -7.53 -5.27
C ALA A 148 5.88 -8.78 -6.15
N SER A 149 5.29 -8.78 -7.36
CA SER A 149 5.38 -9.89 -8.32
C SER A 149 6.46 -9.70 -9.40
N GLY A 150 7.13 -8.55 -9.43
CA GLY A 150 8.15 -8.21 -10.43
C GLY A 150 9.57 -8.26 -9.86
N VAL A 151 9.94 -9.33 -9.17
CA VAL A 151 11.34 -9.71 -8.99
C VAL A 151 11.69 -10.62 -10.16
N ASP A 152 12.08 -10.00 -11.26
CA ASP A 152 12.81 -10.69 -12.32
C ASP A 152 14.08 -11.27 -11.69
N SER A 153 14.21 -12.58 -11.78
CA SER A 153 15.44 -13.30 -11.44
C SER A 153 16.57 -12.74 -12.30
N PRO A 154 17.68 -12.27 -11.74
CA PRO A 154 18.86 -12.05 -12.54
C PRO A 154 19.35 -13.41 -13.02
N GLY A 155 19.36 -13.57 -14.33
CA GLY A 155 19.84 -14.76 -15.03
C GLY A 155 21.21 -15.18 -14.54
N GLY A 156 21.32 -16.48 -14.29
CA GLY A 156 22.62 -17.12 -14.11
C GLY A 156 23.47 -16.87 -15.34
N LYS A 157 24.69 -16.44 -15.12
CA LYS A 157 25.78 -16.53 -16.12
C LYS A 157 26.43 -17.90 -16.00
N PRO A 158 26.91 -18.42 -17.14
CA PRO A 158 27.61 -19.70 -17.22
C PRO A 158 28.93 -19.72 -16.46
#